data_07aaf8e9f7d5f92348508ce411b3a4fc
#
_entry.id   07aaf8e9f7d5f92348508ce411b3a4fc
#
_cell.length_a   1.000
_cell.length_b   1.000
_cell.length_c   1.000
_cell.angle_alpha   90.00
_cell.angle_beta   90.00
_cell.angle_gamma   90.00
#
_symmetry.space_group_name_H-M   'P 1'
#
loop_
_entity.id
_entity.type
_entity.pdbx_description
1 polymer ?
#
loop_
_entity_poly.entity_id
_entity_poly.type
_entity_poly.pdbx_seq_one_letter_code
_entity_poly.pdbx_strand_id
1 'polypeptide(L)'
;MTQAITDPKQASAALEELFGTHKRVVFFGGAGVSTASGIPDFRSVDGLYHQQFAYPPETMLSHSFYEAHPAEFFDFYRTKMIALNAKPNRCHTKLAELERAGKLDAVVTQNIDGLHQMAGSQRVFELHGSVHRNICQSCGAVYSAEWICSREHEDAAGVPVCPACGGRIKPDVVLYEEPLDEHVLTGAVAAIAAADALIVGGTSLVVYPAAGLTRYFTGDTLAICNLAPTDQDANADLLISCDIAAAFAF
;
A
#
# COMPACT_ATOMS: atom_id res chain seq x y z
N MET A 1 11.81 25.09 -10.23
CA MET A 1 10.71 24.14 -9.97
C MET A 1 10.65 23.22 -11.17
N THR A 2 10.75 21.92 -10.95
CA THR A 2 10.63 20.89 -11.99
C THR A 2 9.22 20.95 -12.56
N GLN A 3 9.06 21.06 -13.87
CA GLN A 3 7.75 21.08 -14.51
C GLN A 3 7.17 19.65 -14.51
N ALA A 4 5.93 19.49 -14.07
CA ALA A 4 5.28 18.19 -14.05
C ALA A 4 4.97 17.67 -15.46
N ILE A 5 5.32 16.43 -15.72
CA ILE A 5 4.91 15.69 -16.93
C ILE A 5 3.46 15.20 -16.71
N THR A 6 2.54 15.67 -17.55
CA THR A 6 1.12 15.30 -17.49
C THR A 6 0.69 14.35 -18.63
N ASP A 7 1.48 14.27 -19.69
CA ASP A 7 1.22 13.35 -20.80
C ASP A 7 1.72 11.93 -20.44
N PRO A 8 0.84 10.91 -20.46
CA PRO A 8 1.21 9.54 -20.07
C PRO A 8 2.32 8.91 -20.93
N LYS A 9 2.42 9.29 -22.21
CA LYS A 9 3.49 8.74 -23.09
C LYS A 9 4.84 9.33 -22.74
N GLN A 10 4.89 10.64 -22.45
CA GLN A 10 6.12 11.30 -21.98
C GLN A 10 6.53 10.76 -20.59
N ALA A 11 5.55 10.55 -19.69
CA ALA A 11 5.79 9.95 -18.38
C ALA A 11 6.36 8.53 -18.50
N SER A 12 5.78 7.72 -19.40
CA SER A 12 6.24 6.37 -19.68
C SER A 12 7.69 6.35 -20.21
N ALA A 13 8.02 7.23 -21.18
CA ALA A 13 9.37 7.34 -21.71
C ALA A 13 10.38 7.80 -20.64
N ALA A 14 10.01 8.76 -19.79
CA ALA A 14 10.88 9.24 -18.70
C ALA A 14 11.15 8.16 -17.64
N LEU A 15 10.14 7.35 -17.28
CA LEU A 15 10.33 6.21 -16.38
C LEU A 15 11.19 5.11 -17.03
N GLU A 16 10.98 4.81 -18.31
CA GLU A 16 11.81 3.84 -19.03
C GLU A 16 13.28 4.26 -19.04
N GLU A 17 13.56 5.54 -19.28
CA GLU A 17 14.90 6.12 -19.21
C GLU A 17 15.48 6.00 -17.79
N LEU A 18 14.72 6.32 -16.74
CA LEU A 18 15.13 6.19 -15.35
C LEU A 18 15.56 4.74 -15.04
N PHE A 19 14.75 3.75 -15.40
CA PHE A 19 15.10 2.33 -15.23
C PHE A 19 16.23 1.87 -16.14
N GLY A 20 16.51 2.59 -17.23
CA GLY A 20 17.64 2.34 -18.12
C GLY A 20 18.98 2.84 -17.57
N THR A 21 18.96 3.90 -16.78
CA THR A 21 20.14 4.63 -16.28
C THR A 21 20.55 4.27 -14.85
N HIS A 22 19.59 3.86 -14.01
CA HIS A 22 19.83 3.50 -12.61
C HIS A 22 19.89 1.99 -12.41
N LYS A 23 20.62 1.56 -11.36
CA LYS A 23 20.89 0.14 -11.08
C LYS A 23 20.09 -0.41 -9.90
N ARG A 24 19.78 0.45 -8.93
CA ARG A 24 19.07 0.09 -7.70
C ARG A 24 17.88 1.01 -7.51
N VAL A 25 16.84 0.76 -8.27
CA VAL A 25 15.60 1.52 -8.17
C VAL A 25 14.73 0.90 -7.08
N VAL A 26 14.18 1.73 -6.20
CA VAL A 26 13.16 1.33 -5.23
C VAL A 26 11.86 2.07 -5.55
N PHE A 27 10.75 1.37 -5.50
CA PHE A 27 9.42 1.94 -5.64
C PHE A 27 8.76 2.05 -4.27
N PHE A 28 8.29 3.24 -3.90
CA PHE A 28 7.53 3.51 -2.68
C PHE A 28 6.09 3.87 -3.06
N GLY A 29 5.13 2.98 -2.74
CA GLY A 29 3.74 3.07 -3.20
C GLY A 29 2.72 3.32 -2.10
N GLY A 30 1.60 3.96 -2.48
CA GLY A 30 0.41 4.10 -1.65
C GLY A 30 -0.89 3.75 -2.41
N ALA A 31 -2.04 4.09 -1.82
CA ALA A 31 -3.35 3.63 -2.30
C ALA A 31 -3.69 4.04 -3.75
N GLY A 32 -3.14 5.18 -4.23
CA GLY A 32 -3.29 5.61 -5.62
C GLY A 32 -2.70 4.64 -6.65
N VAL A 33 -1.80 3.72 -6.25
CA VAL A 33 -1.31 2.64 -7.13
C VAL A 33 -2.42 1.66 -7.49
N SER A 34 -3.38 1.46 -6.58
CA SER A 34 -4.44 0.44 -6.73
C SER A 34 -5.77 0.98 -7.24
N THR A 35 -5.89 2.30 -7.51
CA THR A 35 -7.14 2.90 -8.03
C THR A 35 -7.53 2.33 -9.39
N ALA A 36 -6.57 2.13 -10.30
CA ALA A 36 -6.79 1.46 -11.59
C ALA A 36 -7.14 -0.04 -11.47
N SER A 37 -7.03 -0.62 -10.27
CA SER A 37 -7.47 -1.98 -9.92
C SER A 37 -8.88 -2.01 -9.32
N GLY A 38 -9.55 -0.86 -9.21
CA GLY A 38 -10.89 -0.72 -8.65
C GLY A 38 -10.91 -0.60 -7.11
N ILE A 39 -9.77 -0.41 -6.46
CA ILE A 39 -9.68 -0.14 -5.02
C ILE A 39 -9.61 1.38 -4.85
N PRO A 40 -10.62 2.03 -4.21
CA PRO A 40 -10.59 3.46 -3.97
C PRO A 40 -9.43 3.81 -3.03
N ASP A 41 -8.80 4.95 -3.26
CA ASP A 41 -7.87 5.48 -2.28
C ASP A 41 -8.61 6.11 -1.09
N PHE A 42 -7.85 6.67 -0.14
CA PHE A 42 -8.45 7.22 1.08
C PHE A 42 -8.91 8.68 0.93
N ARG A 43 -8.25 9.49 0.10
CA ARG A 43 -8.31 10.97 0.14
C ARG A 43 -8.77 11.65 -1.13
N SER A 44 -8.80 10.97 -2.28
CA SER A 44 -9.35 11.56 -3.50
C SER A 44 -10.84 11.87 -3.36
N VAL A 45 -11.41 12.55 -4.34
CA VAL A 45 -12.84 12.94 -4.34
C VAL A 45 -13.75 11.74 -4.14
N ASP A 46 -13.39 10.58 -4.71
CA ASP A 46 -14.12 9.30 -4.55
C ASP A 46 -13.53 8.42 -3.43
N GLY A 47 -12.59 8.95 -2.67
CA GLY A 47 -11.85 8.25 -1.63
C GLY A 47 -12.71 7.88 -0.42
N LEU A 48 -12.17 6.95 0.38
CA LEU A 48 -12.87 6.41 1.53
C LEU A 48 -13.28 7.50 2.55
N TYR A 49 -12.46 8.54 2.72
CA TYR A 49 -12.71 9.61 3.69
C TYR A 49 -13.84 10.59 3.26
N HIS A 50 -14.24 10.56 2.01
CA HIS A 50 -15.38 11.35 1.52
C HIS A 50 -16.72 10.59 1.56
N GLN A 51 -16.71 9.31 1.96
CA GLN A 51 -17.92 8.52 2.16
C GLN A 51 -18.51 8.79 3.55
N GLN A 52 -19.83 8.65 3.69
CA GLN A 52 -20.52 8.82 4.97
C GLN A 52 -20.50 7.52 5.78
N PHE A 53 -19.96 7.57 6.98
CA PHE A 53 -19.92 6.48 7.94
C PHE A 53 -20.41 6.98 9.31
N ALA A 54 -20.73 6.04 10.22
CA ALA A 54 -21.11 6.36 11.59
C ALA A 54 -19.98 7.03 12.38
N TYR A 55 -18.73 6.69 12.06
CA TYR A 55 -17.51 7.26 12.63
C TYR A 55 -16.52 7.59 11.50
N PRO A 56 -15.57 8.53 11.72
CA PRO A 56 -14.49 8.78 10.75
C PRO A 56 -13.71 7.48 10.45
N PRO A 57 -13.30 7.23 9.19
CA PRO A 57 -12.55 6.03 8.83
C PRO A 57 -11.28 5.81 9.65
N GLU A 58 -10.56 6.88 10.04
CA GLU A 58 -9.40 6.77 10.93
C GLU A 58 -9.77 6.22 12.30
N THR A 59 -10.93 6.61 12.84
CA THR A 59 -11.44 6.06 14.09
C THR A 59 -11.79 4.58 13.91
N MET A 60 -12.53 4.23 12.85
CA MET A 60 -12.93 2.85 12.58
C MET A 60 -11.75 1.91 12.33
N LEU A 61 -10.62 2.44 11.85
CA LEU A 61 -9.38 1.71 11.62
C LEU A 61 -8.35 1.88 12.76
N SER A 62 -8.78 2.29 13.97
CA SER A 62 -7.90 2.36 15.13
C SER A 62 -7.93 1.07 15.96
N HIS A 63 -6.82 0.83 16.70
CA HIS A 63 -6.73 -0.29 17.63
C HIS A 63 -7.78 -0.20 18.72
N SER A 64 -7.97 0.99 19.29
CA SER A 64 -8.98 1.23 20.32
C SER A 64 -10.41 0.95 19.84
N PHE A 65 -10.73 1.27 18.58
CA PHE A 65 -12.05 0.94 18.01
C PHE A 65 -12.21 -0.57 17.77
N TYR A 66 -11.18 -1.24 17.25
CA TYR A 66 -11.17 -2.70 17.11
C TYR A 66 -11.44 -3.40 18.46
N GLU A 67 -10.87 -2.90 19.56
CA GLU A 67 -11.07 -3.45 20.89
C GLU A 67 -12.47 -3.17 21.46
N ALA A 68 -12.98 -1.95 21.29
CA ALA A 68 -14.24 -1.50 21.88
C ALA A 68 -15.47 -1.86 21.05
N HIS A 69 -15.34 -1.91 19.71
CA HIS A 69 -16.43 -2.07 18.74
C HIS A 69 -16.10 -3.14 17.68
N PRO A 70 -15.76 -4.38 18.09
CA PRO A 70 -15.27 -5.40 17.14
C PRO A 70 -16.27 -5.77 16.05
N ALA A 71 -17.57 -5.74 16.31
CA ALA A 71 -18.60 -6.07 15.32
C ALA A 71 -18.63 -5.01 14.19
N GLU A 72 -18.66 -3.73 14.54
CA GLU A 72 -18.64 -2.61 13.60
C GLU A 72 -17.31 -2.53 12.85
N PHE A 73 -16.18 -2.81 13.55
CA PHE A 73 -14.87 -2.91 12.93
C PHE A 73 -14.85 -3.99 11.84
N PHE A 74 -15.29 -5.21 12.13
CA PHE A 74 -15.25 -6.29 11.15
C PHE A 74 -16.25 -6.10 10.01
N ASP A 75 -17.39 -5.46 10.23
CA ASP A 75 -18.30 -5.12 9.15
C ASP A 75 -17.67 -4.10 8.19
N PHE A 76 -17.04 -3.04 8.73
CA PHE A 76 -16.28 -2.07 7.95
C PHE A 76 -15.08 -2.72 7.24
N TYR A 77 -14.29 -3.53 7.94
CA TYR A 77 -13.12 -4.20 7.41
C TYR A 77 -13.46 -5.08 6.21
N ARG A 78 -14.50 -5.91 6.31
CA ARG A 78 -14.97 -6.79 5.22
C ARG A 78 -15.47 -6.02 4.01
N THR A 79 -16.24 -4.95 4.27
CA THR A 79 -16.95 -4.24 3.21
C THR A 79 -16.12 -3.16 2.52
N LYS A 80 -15.09 -2.63 3.21
CA LYS A 80 -14.31 -1.48 2.73
C LYS A 80 -12.83 -1.76 2.56
N MET A 81 -12.24 -2.67 3.33
CA MET A 81 -10.81 -2.91 3.31
C MET A 81 -10.42 -4.14 2.49
N ILE A 82 -11.31 -5.12 2.36
CA ILE A 82 -11.06 -6.36 1.61
C ILE A 82 -11.67 -6.25 0.21
N ALA A 83 -10.84 -6.38 -0.83
CA ALA A 83 -11.24 -6.34 -2.24
C ALA A 83 -10.84 -7.64 -2.95
N LEU A 84 -11.52 -8.77 -2.65
CA LEU A 84 -11.18 -10.12 -3.14
C LEU A 84 -11.12 -10.24 -4.67
N ASN A 85 -11.86 -9.41 -5.40
CA ASN A 85 -11.95 -9.47 -6.86
C ASN A 85 -10.96 -8.53 -7.56
N ALA A 86 -10.23 -7.70 -6.82
CA ALA A 86 -9.24 -6.81 -7.42
C ALA A 86 -8.12 -7.60 -8.11
N LYS A 87 -7.64 -7.06 -9.21
CA LYS A 87 -6.53 -7.64 -10.00
C LYS A 87 -5.42 -6.62 -10.14
N PRO A 88 -4.16 -7.06 -10.20
CA PRO A 88 -3.04 -6.18 -10.50
C PRO A 88 -3.29 -5.39 -11.78
N ASN A 89 -3.03 -4.09 -11.74
CA ASN A 89 -3.04 -3.23 -12.93
C ASN A 89 -1.64 -3.16 -13.57
N ARG A 90 -1.50 -2.32 -14.61
CA ARG A 90 -0.26 -2.21 -15.38
C ARG A 90 0.94 -1.75 -14.52
N CYS A 91 0.74 -0.88 -13.53
CA CYS A 91 1.81 -0.48 -12.62
C CYS A 91 2.36 -1.69 -11.85
N HIS A 92 1.50 -2.48 -11.20
CA HIS A 92 1.91 -3.67 -10.47
C HIS A 92 2.64 -4.68 -11.36
N THR A 93 2.10 -4.97 -12.55
CA THR A 93 2.69 -5.94 -13.47
C THR A 93 4.04 -5.47 -14.01
N LYS A 94 4.16 -4.18 -14.34
CA LYS A 94 5.43 -3.60 -14.80
C LYS A 94 6.49 -3.64 -13.70
N LEU A 95 6.15 -3.31 -12.45
CA LEU A 95 7.11 -3.38 -11.33
C LEU A 95 7.63 -4.82 -11.15
N ALA A 96 6.75 -5.82 -11.24
CA ALA A 96 7.17 -7.23 -11.17
C ALA A 96 8.03 -7.65 -12.39
N GLU A 97 7.74 -7.13 -13.60
CA GLU A 97 8.58 -7.34 -14.78
C GLU A 97 9.98 -6.75 -14.58
N LEU A 98 10.06 -5.53 -14.06
CA LEU A 98 11.32 -4.81 -13.79
C LEU A 98 12.15 -5.48 -12.69
N GLU A 99 11.51 -5.96 -11.62
CA GLU A 99 12.18 -6.74 -10.57
C GLU A 99 12.79 -8.02 -11.14
N ARG A 100 12.03 -8.78 -11.93
CA ARG A 100 12.50 -10.00 -12.60
C ARG A 100 13.65 -9.75 -13.58
N ALA A 101 13.67 -8.56 -14.20
CA ALA A 101 14.75 -8.11 -15.07
C ALA A 101 15.97 -7.55 -14.31
N GLY A 102 15.92 -7.51 -12.97
CA GLY A 102 16.98 -6.94 -12.13
C GLY A 102 17.10 -5.41 -12.21
N LYS A 103 16.02 -4.72 -12.60
CA LYS A 103 15.93 -3.25 -12.74
C LYS A 103 15.25 -2.58 -11.54
N LEU A 104 14.45 -3.32 -10.80
CA LEU A 104 13.82 -2.88 -9.55
C LEU A 104 14.39 -3.71 -8.41
N ASP A 105 14.87 -3.06 -7.35
CA ASP A 105 15.44 -3.73 -6.19
C ASP A 105 14.37 -4.15 -5.18
N ALA A 106 13.38 -3.29 -4.93
CA ALA A 106 12.29 -3.57 -4.00
C ALA A 106 11.06 -2.70 -4.26
N VAL A 107 9.92 -3.19 -3.79
CA VAL A 107 8.70 -2.43 -3.58
C VAL A 107 8.52 -2.19 -2.08
N VAL A 108 8.37 -0.94 -1.67
CA VAL A 108 7.93 -0.54 -0.33
C VAL A 108 6.51 -0.02 -0.47
N THR A 109 5.55 -0.65 0.18
CA THR A 109 4.13 -0.28 -0.02
C THR A 109 3.42 0.00 1.29
N GLN A 110 2.55 1.01 1.27
CA GLN A 110 1.59 1.28 2.33
C GLN A 110 0.30 0.48 2.14
N ASN A 111 0.12 -0.15 0.98
CA ASN A 111 -1.07 -0.91 0.64
C ASN A 111 -1.09 -2.26 1.34
N ILE A 112 -2.30 -2.70 1.67
CA ILE A 112 -2.58 -3.97 2.35
C ILE A 112 -3.27 -4.98 1.42
N ASP A 113 -3.42 -4.66 0.13
CA ASP A 113 -4.21 -5.40 -0.86
C ASP A 113 -3.53 -6.62 -1.48
N GLY A 114 -2.20 -6.76 -1.31
CA GLY A 114 -1.42 -7.88 -1.85
C GLY A 114 -1.24 -7.88 -3.36
N LEU A 115 -1.62 -6.80 -4.07
CA LEU A 115 -1.59 -6.77 -5.54
C LEU A 115 -0.18 -6.80 -6.13
N HIS A 116 0.84 -6.30 -5.41
CA HIS A 116 2.24 -6.42 -5.84
C HIS A 116 2.69 -7.88 -5.88
N GLN A 117 2.41 -8.66 -4.83
CA GLN A 117 2.73 -10.08 -4.77
C GLN A 117 1.91 -10.88 -5.81
N MET A 118 0.63 -10.53 -5.97
CA MET A 118 -0.22 -11.14 -6.98
C MET A 118 0.27 -10.88 -8.41
N ALA A 119 0.92 -9.73 -8.67
CA ALA A 119 1.57 -9.41 -9.94
C ALA A 119 2.89 -10.19 -10.15
N GLY A 120 3.46 -10.75 -9.09
CA GLY A 120 4.69 -11.54 -9.12
C GLY A 120 5.92 -10.85 -8.50
N SER A 121 5.79 -9.68 -7.87
CA SER A 121 6.86 -9.07 -7.10
C SER A 121 7.22 -9.94 -5.89
N GLN A 122 8.52 -10.11 -5.65
CA GLN A 122 9.05 -11.00 -4.61
C GLN A 122 9.57 -10.21 -3.40
N ARG A 123 10.21 -9.08 -3.63
CA ARG A 123 10.79 -8.25 -2.56
C ARG A 123 9.87 -7.08 -2.26
N VAL A 124 8.82 -7.35 -1.50
CA VAL A 124 7.78 -6.38 -1.12
C VAL A 124 7.79 -6.16 0.38
N PHE A 125 7.98 -4.91 0.80
CA PHE A 125 7.87 -4.47 2.20
C PHE A 125 6.48 -3.88 2.43
N GLU A 126 5.58 -4.65 3.03
CA GLU A 126 4.21 -4.24 3.36
C GLU A 126 4.21 -3.48 4.70
N LEU A 127 4.41 -2.16 4.66
CA LEU A 127 4.55 -1.32 5.87
C LEU A 127 3.35 -1.39 6.80
N HIS A 128 2.15 -1.59 6.23
CA HIS A 128 0.91 -1.66 6.99
C HIS A 128 0.31 -3.08 7.04
N GLY A 129 1.11 -4.11 6.74
CA GLY A 129 0.66 -5.49 6.74
C GLY A 129 -0.21 -5.87 5.55
N SER A 130 -1.12 -6.85 5.74
CA SER A 130 -1.93 -7.39 4.64
C SER A 130 -3.30 -7.89 5.10
N VAL A 131 -4.34 -7.62 4.30
CA VAL A 131 -5.70 -8.19 4.51
C VAL A 131 -5.73 -9.71 4.33
N HIS A 132 -4.74 -10.28 3.64
CA HIS A 132 -4.67 -11.72 3.37
C HIS A 132 -4.18 -12.55 4.56
N ARG A 133 -3.74 -11.91 5.64
CA ARG A 133 -3.33 -12.56 6.89
C ARG A 133 -4.19 -12.04 8.04
N ASN A 134 -4.87 -12.94 8.72
CA ASN A 134 -5.70 -12.60 9.88
C ASN A 134 -5.36 -13.61 10.97
N ILE A 135 -4.88 -13.13 12.12
CA ILE A 135 -4.15 -13.95 13.09
C ILE A 135 -4.95 -14.11 14.36
N CYS A 136 -5.11 -15.36 14.82
CA CYS A 136 -5.68 -15.62 16.15
C CYS A 136 -4.73 -15.14 17.23
N GLN A 137 -5.21 -14.24 18.08
CA GLN A 137 -4.43 -13.63 19.16
C GLN A 137 -4.07 -14.62 20.27
N SER A 138 -4.74 -15.79 20.33
CA SER A 138 -4.51 -16.80 21.37
C SER A 138 -3.57 -17.93 20.93
N CYS A 139 -3.74 -18.47 19.71
CA CYS A 139 -2.99 -19.64 19.25
C CYS A 139 -2.11 -19.39 18.02
N GLY A 140 -2.13 -18.19 17.43
CA GLY A 140 -1.33 -17.83 16.27
C GLY A 140 -1.80 -18.43 14.94
N ALA A 141 -2.93 -19.12 14.89
CA ALA A 141 -3.48 -19.64 13.63
C ALA A 141 -3.79 -18.50 12.68
N VAL A 142 -3.47 -18.69 11.38
CA VAL A 142 -3.60 -17.66 10.34
C VAL A 142 -4.76 -18.02 9.42
N TYR A 143 -5.59 -17.04 9.10
CA TYR A 143 -6.77 -17.16 8.25
C TYR A 143 -6.70 -16.17 7.08
N SER A 144 -7.22 -16.56 5.91
CA SER A 144 -7.23 -15.72 4.72
C SER A 144 -8.33 -14.65 4.75
N ALA A 145 -8.25 -13.71 3.81
CA ALA A 145 -9.31 -12.70 3.61
C ALA A 145 -10.65 -13.35 3.21
N GLU A 146 -10.62 -14.40 2.37
CA GLU A 146 -11.79 -15.14 1.97
C GLU A 146 -12.47 -15.78 3.17
N TRP A 147 -11.67 -16.36 4.10
CA TRP A 147 -12.20 -16.95 5.33
C TRP A 147 -12.89 -15.90 6.21
N ILE A 148 -12.31 -14.70 6.35
CA ILE A 148 -12.95 -13.60 7.09
C ILE A 148 -14.26 -13.17 6.43
N CYS A 149 -14.31 -13.16 5.09
CA CYS A 149 -15.50 -12.76 4.32
C CYS A 149 -16.59 -13.84 4.27
N SER A 150 -16.25 -15.13 4.50
CA SER A 150 -17.23 -16.24 4.45
C SER A 150 -18.25 -16.17 5.57
N ARG A 151 -17.92 -15.51 6.69
CA ARG A 151 -18.76 -15.39 7.89
C ARG A 151 -19.16 -16.74 8.54
N GLU A 152 -18.47 -17.82 8.20
CA GLU A 152 -18.79 -19.18 8.70
C GLU A 152 -18.42 -19.39 10.17
N HIS A 153 -17.50 -18.57 10.70
CA HIS A 153 -16.93 -18.72 12.04
C HIS A 153 -17.05 -17.40 12.83
N GLU A 154 -18.26 -16.92 12.97
CA GLU A 154 -18.59 -15.71 13.72
C GLU A 154 -19.33 -16.07 15.01
N ASP A 155 -19.16 -15.23 16.03
CA ASP A 155 -20.02 -15.24 17.20
C ASP A 155 -21.40 -14.60 16.90
N ALA A 156 -22.26 -14.52 17.91
CA ALA A 156 -23.59 -13.93 17.76
C ALA A 156 -23.59 -12.43 17.42
N ALA A 157 -22.46 -11.75 17.60
CA ALA A 157 -22.28 -10.34 17.25
C ALA A 157 -21.67 -10.13 15.84
N GLY A 158 -21.33 -11.21 15.13
CA GLY A 158 -20.70 -11.15 13.81
C GLY A 158 -19.19 -10.96 13.84
N VAL A 159 -18.56 -11.23 14.98
CA VAL A 159 -17.10 -11.13 15.16
C VAL A 159 -16.46 -12.49 14.86
N PRO A 160 -15.41 -12.54 14.01
CA PRO A 160 -14.71 -13.79 13.73
C PRO A 160 -14.06 -14.40 14.96
N VAL A 161 -14.27 -15.69 15.17
CA VAL A 161 -13.65 -16.47 16.25
C VAL A 161 -12.85 -17.64 15.69
N CYS A 162 -11.71 -17.91 16.29
CA CYS A 162 -10.85 -18.99 15.88
C CYS A 162 -11.52 -20.36 16.11
N PRO A 163 -11.73 -21.18 15.06
CA PRO A 163 -12.36 -22.50 15.23
C PRO A 163 -11.49 -23.48 16.01
N ALA A 164 -10.17 -23.24 16.09
CA ALA A 164 -9.25 -24.13 16.81
C ALA A 164 -9.24 -23.88 18.33
N CYS A 165 -9.46 -22.63 18.81
CA CYS A 165 -9.33 -22.33 20.24
C CYS A 165 -10.36 -21.32 20.78
N GLY A 166 -11.27 -20.82 19.94
CA GLY A 166 -12.24 -19.78 20.34
C GLY A 166 -11.67 -18.38 20.55
N GLY A 167 -10.36 -18.18 20.26
CA GLY A 167 -9.68 -16.90 20.42
C GLY A 167 -10.11 -15.85 19.40
N ARG A 168 -9.90 -14.56 19.74
CA ARG A 168 -10.17 -13.44 18.84
C ARG A 168 -9.21 -13.45 17.66
N ILE A 169 -9.72 -13.08 16.49
CA ILE A 169 -8.93 -12.89 15.28
C ILE A 169 -8.61 -11.38 15.16
N LYS A 170 -7.36 -11.04 14.87
CA LYS A 170 -6.96 -9.70 14.47
C LYS A 170 -6.41 -9.73 13.04
N PRO A 171 -6.82 -8.83 12.14
CA PRO A 171 -6.12 -8.65 10.87
C PRO A 171 -4.65 -8.32 11.09
N ASP A 172 -3.77 -8.91 10.29
CA ASP A 172 -2.35 -8.52 10.22
C ASP A 172 -2.21 -7.23 9.41
N VAL A 173 -2.98 -6.23 9.83
CA VAL A 173 -2.98 -4.87 9.32
C VAL A 173 -2.62 -3.95 10.47
N VAL A 174 -1.68 -3.03 10.24
CA VAL A 174 -1.29 -2.00 11.20
C VAL A 174 -2.43 -0.98 11.28
N LEU A 175 -3.14 -0.99 12.41
CA LEU A 175 -4.20 -0.03 12.69
C LEU A 175 -3.58 1.30 13.19
N TYR A 176 -4.35 2.38 13.11
CA TYR A 176 -3.97 3.60 13.82
C TYR A 176 -3.74 3.27 15.30
N GLU A 177 -2.77 3.93 15.94
CA GLU A 177 -2.28 3.68 17.31
C GLU A 177 -1.30 2.49 17.42
N GLU A 178 -1.10 1.68 16.35
CA GLU A 178 -0.15 0.58 16.36
C GLU A 178 1.19 0.99 15.72
N PRO A 179 2.32 0.45 16.22
CA PRO A 179 3.61 0.63 15.57
C PRO A 179 3.70 -0.20 14.28
N LEU A 180 4.56 0.22 13.35
CA LEU A 180 4.96 -0.60 12.21
C LEU A 180 5.79 -1.80 12.69
N ASP A 181 5.75 -2.92 11.93
CA ASP A 181 6.64 -4.06 12.19
C ASP A 181 8.10 -3.65 12.00
N GLU A 182 8.94 -3.93 13.02
CA GLU A 182 10.34 -3.49 13.06
C GLU A 182 11.19 -4.14 11.96
N HIS A 183 10.93 -5.40 11.61
CA HIS A 183 11.67 -6.11 10.56
C HIS A 183 11.33 -5.56 9.18
N VAL A 184 10.04 -5.31 8.91
CA VAL A 184 9.57 -4.69 7.67
C VAL A 184 10.14 -3.28 7.54
N LEU A 185 10.06 -2.48 8.62
CA LEU A 185 10.57 -1.12 8.67
C LEU A 185 12.08 -1.07 8.40
N THR A 186 12.86 -1.91 9.08
CA THR A 186 14.33 -1.97 8.90
C THR A 186 14.70 -2.38 7.48
N GLY A 187 14.02 -3.39 6.93
CA GLY A 187 14.24 -3.82 5.55
C GLY A 187 13.90 -2.74 4.52
N ALA A 188 12.78 -2.03 4.71
CA ALA A 188 12.37 -0.93 3.84
C ALA A 188 13.36 0.24 3.88
N VAL A 189 13.79 0.65 5.09
CA VAL A 189 14.81 1.70 5.27
C VAL A 189 16.11 1.33 4.60
N ALA A 190 16.59 0.09 4.79
CA ALA A 190 17.83 -0.39 4.17
C ALA A 190 17.73 -0.38 2.63
N ALA A 191 16.60 -0.79 2.06
CA ALA A 191 16.39 -0.75 0.62
C ALA A 191 16.39 0.68 0.09
N ILE A 192 15.65 1.60 0.73
CA ILE A 192 15.57 3.02 0.33
C ILE A 192 16.95 3.68 0.44
N ALA A 193 17.68 3.46 1.53
CA ALA A 193 19.00 4.07 1.75
C ALA A 193 20.06 3.56 0.75
N ALA A 194 19.90 2.34 0.24
CA ALA A 194 20.82 1.76 -0.74
C ALA A 194 20.47 2.12 -2.20
N ALA A 195 19.29 2.70 -2.45
CA ALA A 195 18.82 3.02 -3.80
C ALA A 195 19.59 4.18 -4.43
N ASP A 196 19.84 4.11 -5.73
CA ASP A 196 20.33 5.23 -6.54
C ASP A 196 19.19 6.04 -7.18
N ALA A 197 17.99 5.42 -7.30
CA ALA A 197 16.75 6.13 -7.62
C ALA A 197 15.60 5.66 -6.73
N LEU A 198 14.78 6.60 -6.27
CA LEU A 198 13.53 6.36 -5.54
C LEU A 198 12.34 6.87 -6.35
N ILE A 199 11.40 5.99 -6.65
CA ILE A 199 10.13 6.36 -7.29
C ILE A 199 9.04 6.33 -6.23
N VAL A 200 8.45 7.47 -5.93
CA VAL A 200 7.29 7.60 -5.03
C VAL A 200 6.03 7.68 -5.87
N GLY A 201 5.08 6.76 -5.68
CA GLY A 201 3.90 6.65 -6.52
C GLY A 201 2.58 6.49 -5.77
N GLY A 202 1.53 7.21 -6.20
CA GLY A 202 0.17 7.02 -5.70
C GLY A 202 0.00 7.26 -4.20
N THR A 203 0.74 8.20 -3.61
CA THR A 203 0.66 8.51 -2.18
C THR A 203 0.70 10.00 -1.93
N SER A 204 -0.08 10.47 -0.96
CA SER A 204 -0.05 11.86 -0.50
C SER A 204 1.10 12.17 0.45
N LEU A 205 1.87 11.16 0.90
CA LEU A 205 2.99 11.29 1.86
C LEU A 205 2.62 11.96 3.20
N VAL A 206 1.38 11.78 3.68
CA VAL A 206 0.92 12.40 4.94
C VAL A 206 0.73 11.40 6.09
N VAL A 207 0.81 10.09 5.84
CA VAL A 207 0.65 9.06 6.86
C VAL A 207 1.99 8.69 7.47
N TYR A 208 2.22 9.14 8.68
CA TYR A 208 3.44 8.83 9.44
C TYR A 208 3.23 7.59 10.33
N PRO A 209 4.29 6.77 10.56
CA PRO A 209 5.69 7.01 10.21
C PRO A 209 6.08 6.65 8.76
N ALA A 210 5.23 5.96 7.99
CA ALA A 210 5.55 5.44 6.65
C ALA A 210 6.04 6.54 5.68
N ALA A 211 5.37 7.68 5.60
CA ALA A 211 5.78 8.81 4.76
C ALA A 211 7.19 9.32 5.09
N GLY A 212 7.61 9.20 6.35
CA GLY A 212 8.94 9.61 6.81
C GLY A 212 10.09 8.76 6.26
N LEU A 213 9.83 7.57 5.69
CA LEU A 213 10.86 6.69 5.18
C LEU A 213 11.58 7.27 3.96
N THR A 214 10.91 8.11 3.18
CA THR A 214 11.53 8.80 2.02
C THR A 214 12.75 9.64 2.40
N ARG A 215 12.87 10.08 3.65
CA ARG A 215 14.01 10.86 4.18
C ARG A 215 15.31 10.06 4.25
N TYR A 216 15.24 8.73 4.23
CA TYR A 216 16.44 7.86 4.22
C TYR A 216 17.03 7.72 2.82
N PHE A 217 16.34 8.20 1.79
CA PHE A 217 16.89 8.23 0.44
C PHE A 217 17.98 9.28 0.33
N THR A 218 19.14 8.86 -0.19
CA THR A 218 20.33 9.70 -0.40
C THR A 218 20.93 9.51 -1.80
N GLY A 219 20.17 8.85 -2.70
CA GLY A 219 20.60 8.60 -4.07
C GLY A 219 20.44 9.81 -4.99
N ASP A 220 20.60 9.58 -6.28
CA ASP A 220 20.76 10.64 -7.26
C ASP A 220 19.43 11.17 -7.82
N THR A 221 18.38 10.33 -7.86
CA THR A 221 17.12 10.69 -8.54
C THR A 221 15.91 10.35 -7.70
N LEU A 222 15.15 11.37 -7.31
CA LEU A 222 13.82 11.26 -6.71
C LEU A 222 12.76 11.53 -7.78
N ALA A 223 11.96 10.52 -8.13
CA ALA A 223 10.81 10.65 -9.00
C ALA A 223 9.51 10.60 -8.18
N ILE A 224 8.58 11.52 -8.43
CA ILE A 224 7.24 11.52 -7.81
C ILE A 224 6.20 11.35 -8.90
N CYS A 225 5.39 10.28 -8.80
CA CYS A 225 4.30 9.93 -9.71
C CYS A 225 2.98 10.00 -8.96
N ASN A 226 2.35 11.18 -8.92
CA ASN A 226 1.11 11.36 -8.16
C ASN A 226 0.18 12.37 -8.86
N LEU A 227 -1.14 12.12 -8.84
CA LEU A 227 -2.12 13.02 -9.45
C LEU A 227 -2.26 14.33 -8.68
N ALA A 228 -2.27 14.26 -7.35
CA ALA A 228 -2.32 15.44 -6.48
C ALA A 228 -0.91 15.86 -6.06
N PRO A 229 -0.66 17.17 -5.83
CA PRO A 229 0.60 17.64 -5.30
C PRO A 229 0.94 17.04 -3.94
N THR A 230 2.24 16.92 -3.65
CA THR A 230 2.78 16.49 -2.37
C THR A 230 3.76 17.52 -1.82
N ASP A 231 4.01 17.49 -0.51
CA ASP A 231 5.00 18.38 0.13
C ASP A 231 6.45 18.08 -0.33
N GLN A 232 6.66 16.97 -1.04
CA GLN A 232 7.97 16.56 -1.56
C GLN A 232 8.22 16.96 -3.02
N ASP A 233 7.23 17.49 -3.73
CA ASP A 233 7.32 17.84 -5.15
C ASP A 233 8.47 18.81 -5.44
N ALA A 234 8.75 19.73 -4.51
CA ALA A 234 9.86 20.68 -4.65
C ALA A 234 11.24 20.03 -4.64
N ASN A 235 11.36 18.82 -4.11
CA ASN A 235 12.60 18.04 -4.02
C ASN A 235 12.73 17.02 -5.15
N ALA A 236 11.69 16.84 -5.99
CA ALA A 236 11.70 15.87 -7.05
C ALA A 236 12.54 16.30 -8.25
N ASP A 237 13.38 15.40 -8.75
CA ASP A 237 14.12 15.54 -10.01
C ASP A 237 13.21 15.25 -11.20
N LEU A 238 12.27 14.30 -11.03
CA LEU A 238 11.25 13.96 -12.00
C LEU A 238 9.85 14.01 -11.35
N LEU A 239 8.98 14.88 -11.88
CA LEU A 239 7.62 15.04 -11.40
C LEU A 239 6.63 14.59 -12.48
N ILE A 240 5.79 13.60 -12.17
CA ILE A 240 4.79 13.01 -13.05
C ILE A 240 3.42 13.20 -12.42
N SER A 241 2.51 13.87 -13.14
CA SER A 241 1.14 14.10 -12.71
C SER A 241 0.14 13.56 -13.74
N CYS A 242 0.11 12.22 -13.86
CA CYS A 242 -0.87 11.50 -14.67
C CYS A 242 -1.23 10.17 -13.98
N ASP A 243 -2.16 9.40 -14.57
CA ASP A 243 -2.50 8.06 -14.08
C ASP A 243 -1.26 7.17 -14.02
N ILE A 244 -1.01 6.57 -12.85
CA ILE A 244 0.21 5.80 -12.60
C ILE A 244 0.25 4.51 -13.43
N ALA A 245 -0.89 3.86 -13.67
CA ALA A 245 -0.94 2.66 -14.52
C ALA A 245 -0.61 3.00 -15.96
N ALA A 246 -1.01 4.19 -16.44
CA ALA A 246 -0.65 4.70 -17.75
C ALA A 246 0.83 5.12 -17.83
N ALA A 247 1.38 5.72 -16.77
CA ALA A 247 2.81 6.06 -16.69
C ALA A 247 3.71 4.82 -16.77
N PHE A 248 3.28 3.67 -16.22
CA PHE A 248 4.02 2.40 -16.27
C PHE A 248 3.68 1.53 -17.49
N ALA A 249 3.21 2.11 -18.60
CA ALA A 249 2.80 1.37 -19.81
C ALA A 249 3.94 1.09 -20.82
N PHE A 250 5.23 1.31 -20.46
CA PHE A 250 6.39 0.99 -21.31
C PHE A 250 6.78 -0.49 -21.26
#